data_2bdbff8e794389016edc25b2e0a0c3bc
#
_entry.id   2bdbff8e794389016edc25b2e0a0c3bc
#
_cell.length_a   1.000
_cell.length_b   1.000
_cell.length_c   1.000
_cell.angle_alpha   90.00
_cell.angle_beta   90.00
_cell.angle_gamma   90.00
#
_symmetry.space_group_name_H-M   'P 1'
#
loop_
_entity.id
_entity.type
_entity.pdbx_description
1 polymer ?
#
loop_
_entity_poly.entity_id
_entity_poly.type
_entity_poly.pdbx_seq_one_letter_code
_entity_poly.pdbx_strand_id
1 'polypeptide(L)'
;MAQKEQATANRNYKDTVFRMLFSDRKNLLSLYNAVSGSHYDDPEKLKIVTLENAIYMGMKNDLAFIIGTDLFLYEHQSTYNPNMPLRDLFYISSEYQKLVDHKSLYSSTLLKIPAPQFIVFYNGTEKKKDHWLNHLSESFENLSGEPKLELEVLTININEGLIKS
;
A
#
# COMPACT_ATOMS: atom_id res chain seq x y z
N MET A 1 2.62 -32.40 1.30
CA MET A 1 1.85 -31.74 0.22
C MET A 1 0.57 -31.08 0.73
N ALA A 2 -0.30 -31.81 1.42
CA ALA A 2 -1.58 -31.28 1.92
C ALA A 2 -1.46 -30.04 2.84
N GLN A 3 -0.48 -29.99 3.73
CA GLN A 3 -0.28 -28.82 4.63
C GLN A 3 0.15 -27.55 3.87
N LYS A 4 0.92 -27.70 2.79
CA LYS A 4 1.38 -26.56 1.98
C LYS A 4 0.25 -26.00 1.12
N GLU A 5 -0.61 -26.87 0.60
CA GLU A 5 -1.80 -26.48 -0.16
C GLU A 5 -2.84 -25.78 0.73
N GLN A 6 -3.05 -26.28 1.95
CA GLN A 6 -3.97 -25.68 2.90
C GLN A 6 -3.48 -24.30 3.40
N ALA A 7 -2.16 -24.14 3.61
CA ALA A 7 -1.58 -22.85 3.97
C ALA A 7 -1.70 -21.82 2.83
N THR A 8 -1.55 -22.27 1.58
CA THR A 8 -1.73 -21.40 0.40
C THR A 8 -3.19 -20.99 0.22
N ALA A 9 -4.12 -21.91 0.39
CA ALA A 9 -5.55 -21.62 0.32
C ALA A 9 -6.00 -20.63 1.41
N ASN A 10 -5.52 -20.79 2.66
CA ASN A 10 -5.79 -19.85 3.75
C ASN A 10 -5.23 -18.46 3.47
N ARG A 11 -4.05 -18.38 2.88
CA ARG A 11 -3.42 -17.10 2.50
C ARG A 11 -4.26 -16.37 1.46
N ASN A 12 -4.62 -17.04 0.38
CA ASN A 12 -5.46 -16.47 -0.67
C ASN A 12 -6.82 -16.01 -0.15
N TYR A 13 -7.40 -16.76 0.78
CA TYR A 13 -8.67 -16.41 1.41
C TYR A 13 -8.57 -15.09 2.20
N LYS A 14 -7.54 -14.95 3.04
CA LYS A 14 -7.33 -13.73 3.85
C LYS A 14 -7.13 -12.50 2.97
N ASP A 15 -6.32 -12.62 1.93
CA ASP A 15 -6.06 -11.54 0.98
C ASP A 15 -7.34 -11.12 0.24
N THR A 16 -8.14 -12.08 -0.19
CA THR A 16 -9.41 -11.84 -0.86
C THR A 16 -10.41 -11.14 0.06
N VAL A 17 -10.51 -11.59 1.32
CA VAL A 17 -11.42 -10.99 2.31
C VAL A 17 -11.03 -9.54 2.58
N PHE A 18 -9.73 -9.24 2.76
CA PHE A 18 -9.25 -7.87 2.95
C PHE A 18 -9.69 -6.97 1.79
N ARG A 19 -9.43 -7.40 0.56
CA ARG A 19 -9.77 -6.62 -0.64
C ARG A 19 -11.28 -6.42 -0.77
N MET A 20 -12.08 -7.46 -0.55
CA MET A 20 -13.54 -7.37 -0.60
C MET A 20 -14.08 -6.39 0.44
N LEU A 21 -13.59 -6.50 1.68
CA LEU A 21 -14.06 -5.69 2.79
C LEU A 21 -13.73 -4.20 2.59
N PHE A 22 -12.50 -3.89 2.18
CA PHE A 22 -12.01 -2.53 2.05
C PHE A 22 -12.12 -1.94 0.64
N SER A 23 -12.72 -2.64 -0.31
CA SER A 23 -13.19 -2.06 -1.58
C SER A 23 -14.44 -1.20 -1.39
N ASP A 24 -15.16 -1.36 -0.28
CA ASP A 24 -16.23 -0.48 0.14
C ASP A 24 -15.64 0.80 0.76
N ARG A 25 -16.03 1.96 0.25
CA ARG A 25 -15.50 3.26 0.72
C ARG A 25 -15.72 3.50 2.21
N LYS A 26 -16.85 3.08 2.72
CA LYS A 26 -17.21 3.27 4.13
C LYS A 26 -16.27 2.48 5.04
N ASN A 27 -16.01 1.22 4.70
CA ASN A 27 -15.08 0.37 5.43
C ASN A 27 -13.64 0.89 5.30
N LEU A 28 -13.24 1.30 4.10
CA LEU A 28 -11.92 1.85 3.85
C LEU A 28 -11.69 3.16 4.60
N LEU A 29 -12.69 4.03 4.66
CA LEU A 29 -12.61 5.26 5.44
C LEU A 29 -12.46 4.98 6.94
N SER A 30 -13.16 3.98 7.46
CA SER A 30 -13.00 3.54 8.85
C SER A 30 -11.58 3.04 9.14
N LEU A 31 -11.02 2.26 8.23
CA LEU A 31 -9.63 1.79 8.34
C LEU A 31 -8.64 2.98 8.30
N TYR A 32 -8.83 3.88 7.34
CA TYR A 32 -8.02 5.09 7.24
C TYR A 32 -8.05 5.92 8.52
N ASN A 33 -9.23 6.17 9.08
CA ASN A 33 -9.38 6.90 10.34
C ASN A 33 -8.64 6.21 11.48
N ALA A 34 -8.75 4.88 11.59
CA ALA A 34 -8.08 4.11 12.62
C ALA A 34 -6.55 4.19 12.51
N VAL A 35 -6.02 4.13 11.30
CA VAL A 35 -4.56 4.13 11.04
C VAL A 35 -3.97 5.53 11.19
N SER A 36 -4.66 6.55 10.70
CA SER A 36 -4.17 7.93 10.65
C SER A 36 -4.52 8.78 11.88
N GLY A 37 -5.43 8.30 12.74
CA GLY A 37 -5.98 9.09 13.83
C GLY A 37 -6.93 10.19 13.37
N SER A 38 -7.44 10.10 12.14
CA SER A 38 -8.39 11.06 11.57
C SER A 38 -9.84 10.71 11.94
N HIS A 39 -10.75 11.64 11.68
CA HIS A 39 -12.17 11.53 12.05
C HIS A 39 -13.10 11.93 10.90
N TYR A 40 -12.78 11.50 9.68
CA TYR A 40 -13.66 11.72 8.55
C TYR A 40 -14.93 10.87 8.68
N ASP A 41 -16.09 11.46 8.41
CA ASP A 41 -17.38 10.81 8.49
C ASP A 41 -18.07 10.65 7.13
N ASP A 42 -17.59 11.35 6.10
CA ASP A 42 -18.14 11.33 4.75
C ASP A 42 -17.31 10.45 3.81
N PRO A 43 -17.81 9.25 3.42
CA PRO A 43 -17.09 8.38 2.49
C PRO A 43 -16.83 8.99 1.11
N GLU A 44 -17.59 10.02 0.71
CA GLU A 44 -17.38 10.71 -0.57
C GLU A 44 -16.08 11.52 -0.62
N LYS A 45 -15.46 11.79 0.53
CA LYS A 45 -14.14 12.42 0.62
C LYS A 45 -13.00 11.50 0.15
N LEU A 46 -13.26 10.21 0.05
CA LEU A 46 -12.30 9.20 -0.35
C LEU A 46 -12.59 8.76 -1.79
N LYS A 47 -11.56 8.85 -2.65
CA LYS A 47 -11.65 8.44 -4.04
C LYS A 47 -10.77 7.21 -4.27
N ILE A 48 -11.37 6.08 -4.65
CA ILE A 48 -10.65 4.86 -4.99
C ILE A 48 -10.06 5.01 -6.39
N VAL A 49 -8.74 4.76 -6.52
CA VAL A 49 -7.98 4.89 -7.76
C VAL A 49 -7.14 3.65 -8.08
N THR A 50 -7.50 2.51 -7.50
CA THR A 50 -6.78 1.23 -7.71
C THR A 50 -6.59 0.94 -9.21
N LEU A 51 -5.40 0.50 -9.59
CA LEU A 51 -5.09 0.18 -10.97
C LEU A 51 -5.86 -1.06 -11.44
N GLU A 52 -6.48 -1.00 -12.61
CA GLU A 52 -7.20 -2.12 -13.21
C GLU A 52 -6.26 -3.28 -13.55
N ASN A 53 -5.00 -2.98 -13.90
CA ASN A 53 -3.98 -3.98 -14.25
C ASN A 53 -3.13 -4.43 -13.05
N ALA A 54 -3.54 -4.14 -11.82
CA ALA A 54 -2.80 -4.53 -10.62
C ALA A 54 -2.58 -6.05 -10.54
N ILE A 55 -3.55 -6.85 -10.98
CA ILE A 55 -3.44 -8.31 -11.05
C ILE A 55 -2.30 -8.74 -11.97
N TYR A 56 -2.18 -8.11 -13.13
CA TYR A 56 -1.11 -8.37 -14.09
C TYR A 56 0.27 -8.05 -13.52
N MET A 57 0.36 -7.00 -12.71
CA MET A 57 1.58 -6.61 -12.02
C MET A 57 1.88 -7.44 -10.77
N GLY A 58 1.05 -8.44 -10.44
CA GLY A 58 1.17 -9.24 -9.24
C GLY A 58 0.72 -8.56 -7.94
N MET A 59 0.05 -7.42 -8.05
CA MET A 59 -0.42 -6.59 -6.93
C MET A 59 -1.92 -6.79 -6.68
N LYS A 60 -2.31 -8.03 -6.43
CA LYS A 60 -3.73 -8.42 -6.29
C LYS A 60 -4.44 -7.83 -5.07
N ASN A 61 -3.68 -7.50 -4.04
CA ASN A 61 -4.20 -7.24 -2.69
C ASN A 61 -4.03 -5.78 -2.30
N ASP A 62 -3.82 -4.92 -3.28
CA ASP A 62 -3.61 -3.51 -3.07
C ASP A 62 -4.92 -2.72 -3.26
N LEU A 63 -5.00 -1.64 -2.52
CA LEU A 63 -6.03 -0.62 -2.64
C LEU A 63 -5.36 0.74 -2.72
N ALA A 64 -5.58 1.46 -3.79
CA ALA A 64 -5.11 2.83 -3.94
C ALA A 64 -6.27 3.80 -3.83
N PHE A 65 -6.12 4.84 -3.03
CA PHE A 65 -7.15 5.85 -2.85
C PHE A 65 -6.55 7.22 -2.53
N ILE A 66 -7.30 8.25 -2.87
CA ILE A 66 -6.95 9.64 -2.59
C ILE A 66 -7.91 10.18 -1.55
N ILE A 67 -7.36 10.82 -0.53
CA ILE A 67 -8.11 11.62 0.42
C ILE A 67 -7.33 12.92 0.66
N GLY A 68 -8.00 14.07 0.50
CA GLY A 68 -7.32 15.36 0.53
C GLY A 68 -6.26 15.47 -0.58
N THR A 69 -5.03 15.75 -0.21
CA THR A 69 -3.86 15.89 -1.11
C THR A 69 -2.91 14.70 -1.06
N ASP A 70 -3.31 13.62 -0.41
CA ASP A 70 -2.49 12.42 -0.26
C ASP A 70 -3.08 11.25 -1.04
N LEU A 71 -2.18 10.43 -1.59
CA LEU A 71 -2.51 9.17 -2.23
C LEU A 71 -1.99 8.03 -1.36
N PHE A 72 -2.89 7.17 -0.92
CA PHE A 72 -2.56 6.03 -0.07
C PHE A 72 -2.57 4.74 -0.88
N LEU A 73 -1.55 3.93 -0.68
CA LEU A 73 -1.50 2.56 -1.16
C LEU A 73 -1.51 1.63 0.05
N TYR A 74 -2.60 0.89 0.20
CA TYR A 74 -2.79 -0.12 1.24
C TYR A 74 -2.70 -1.51 0.64
N GLU A 75 -1.93 -2.38 1.27
CA GLU A 75 -1.81 -3.78 0.88
C GLU A 75 -1.89 -4.69 2.11
N HIS A 76 -2.56 -5.83 1.97
CA HIS A 76 -2.56 -6.87 2.98
C HIS A 76 -1.56 -7.96 2.61
N GLN A 77 -0.76 -8.42 3.58
CA GLN A 77 0.22 -9.49 3.40
C GLN A 77 0.12 -10.54 4.51
N SER A 78 0.06 -11.80 4.11
CA SER A 78 0.16 -12.95 5.01
C SER A 78 1.58 -13.49 5.10
N THR A 79 2.48 -13.03 4.25
CA THR A 79 3.91 -13.37 4.24
C THR A 79 4.72 -12.09 4.06
N TYR A 80 5.74 -11.91 4.89
CA TYR A 80 6.63 -10.77 4.77
C TYR A 80 7.35 -10.77 3.41
N ASN A 81 7.36 -9.62 2.74
CA ASN A 81 8.07 -9.41 1.49
C ASN A 81 9.02 -8.21 1.63
N PRO A 82 10.35 -8.42 1.60
CA PRO A 82 11.32 -7.33 1.74
C PRO A 82 11.40 -6.41 0.52
N ASN A 83 10.79 -6.80 -0.61
CA ASN A 83 10.81 -6.04 -1.87
C ASN A 83 9.64 -5.08 -2.01
N MET A 84 8.89 -4.82 -0.96
CA MET A 84 7.74 -3.92 -1.03
C MET A 84 8.09 -2.52 -1.53
N PRO A 85 9.17 -1.88 -1.08
CA PRO A 85 9.52 -0.56 -1.61
C PRO A 85 9.73 -0.55 -3.13
N LEU A 86 10.39 -1.55 -3.67
CA LEU A 86 10.62 -1.66 -5.12
C LEU A 86 9.31 -1.93 -5.88
N ARG A 87 8.45 -2.79 -5.37
CA ARG A 87 7.12 -3.04 -5.95
C ARG A 87 6.27 -1.79 -5.93
N ASP A 88 6.27 -1.08 -4.82
CA ASP A 88 5.48 0.15 -4.65
C ASP A 88 5.99 1.28 -5.54
N LEU A 89 7.29 1.33 -5.81
CA LEU A 89 7.86 2.27 -6.79
C LEU A 89 7.23 2.07 -8.19
N PHE A 90 7.14 0.84 -8.65
CA PHE A 90 6.52 0.56 -9.95
C PHE A 90 5.02 0.87 -9.94
N TYR A 91 4.34 0.54 -8.86
CA TYR A 91 2.91 0.83 -8.72
C TYR A 91 2.64 2.34 -8.73
N ILE A 92 3.32 3.10 -7.89
CA ILE A 92 3.08 4.54 -7.78
C ILE A 92 3.46 5.26 -9.07
N SER A 93 4.52 4.81 -9.75
CA SER A 93 4.90 5.34 -11.06
C SER A 93 3.77 5.17 -12.08
N SER A 94 3.16 4.00 -12.14
CA SER A 94 2.02 3.73 -13.02
C SER A 94 0.79 4.57 -12.64
N GLU A 95 0.53 4.72 -11.35
CA GLU A 95 -0.60 5.53 -10.86
C GLU A 95 -0.42 7.01 -11.23
N TYR A 96 0.76 7.57 -11.01
CA TYR A 96 1.05 8.97 -11.36
C TYR A 96 0.97 9.22 -12.87
N GLN A 97 1.36 8.25 -13.70
CA GLN A 97 1.20 8.35 -15.15
C GLN A 97 -0.25 8.51 -15.59
N LYS A 98 -1.19 7.92 -14.86
CA LYS A 98 -2.63 8.09 -15.09
C LYS A 98 -3.15 9.46 -14.67
N LEU A 99 -2.57 10.03 -13.61
CA LEU A 99 -3.01 11.30 -13.02
C LEU A 99 -2.48 12.53 -13.75
N VAL A 100 -1.38 12.39 -14.49
CA VAL A 100 -0.65 13.49 -15.10
C VAL A 100 -0.91 13.54 -16.61
N ASP A 101 -1.19 14.74 -17.12
CA ASP A 101 -1.16 14.98 -18.55
C ASP A 101 0.30 15.04 -19.02
N HIS A 102 0.70 14.09 -19.85
CA HIS A 102 2.09 13.95 -20.31
C HIS A 102 2.61 15.19 -21.05
N LYS A 103 1.75 15.89 -21.78
CA LYS A 103 2.13 17.15 -22.46
C LYS A 103 2.50 18.23 -21.47
N SER A 104 1.82 18.29 -20.34
CA SER A 104 2.06 19.29 -19.29
C SER A 104 3.41 19.11 -18.59
N LEU A 105 4.03 17.92 -18.67
CA LEU A 105 5.37 17.67 -18.13
C LEU A 105 6.45 18.55 -18.79
N TYR A 106 6.21 18.98 -20.03
CA TYR A 106 7.15 19.79 -20.81
C TYR A 106 6.84 21.28 -20.76
N SER A 107 5.82 21.66 -19.99
CA SER A 107 5.49 23.08 -19.76
C SER A 107 6.43 23.70 -18.72
N SER A 108 6.41 25.01 -18.62
CA SER A 108 7.16 25.75 -17.60
C SER A 108 6.47 25.81 -16.23
N THR A 109 5.27 25.27 -16.13
CA THR A 109 4.49 25.22 -14.89
C THR A 109 4.76 23.93 -14.13
N LEU A 110 5.09 24.04 -12.84
CA LEU A 110 5.28 22.88 -11.98
C LEU A 110 3.94 22.15 -11.78
N LEU A 111 3.91 20.87 -12.13
CA LEU A 111 2.75 20.03 -11.87
C LEU A 111 2.72 19.60 -10.41
N LYS A 112 1.52 19.58 -9.84
CA LYS A 112 1.27 19.08 -8.49
C LYS A 112 0.59 17.72 -8.57
N ILE A 113 1.08 16.78 -7.79
CA ILE A 113 0.51 15.44 -7.65
C ILE A 113 0.28 15.13 -6.18
N PRO A 114 -0.64 14.20 -5.85
CA PRO A 114 -0.84 13.80 -4.46
C PRO A 114 0.44 13.20 -3.88
N ALA A 115 0.75 13.52 -2.62
CA ALA A 115 1.87 12.90 -1.93
C ALA A 115 1.56 11.43 -1.62
N PRO A 116 2.49 10.49 -1.87
CA PRO A 116 2.22 9.07 -1.69
C PRO A 116 2.49 8.62 -0.26
N GLN A 117 1.65 7.69 0.21
CA GLN A 117 1.81 6.98 1.48
C GLN A 117 1.65 5.49 1.23
N PHE A 118 2.56 4.66 1.77
CA PHE A 118 2.59 3.23 1.55
C PHE A 118 2.47 2.49 2.87
N ILE A 119 1.40 1.70 3.02
CA ILE A 119 1.10 0.97 4.25
C ILE A 119 0.77 -0.48 3.92
N VAL A 120 1.47 -1.40 4.58
CA VAL A 120 1.22 -2.84 4.52
C VAL A 120 0.60 -3.29 5.83
N PHE A 121 -0.47 -4.05 5.75
CA PHE A 121 -1.09 -4.74 6.88
C PHE A 121 -0.65 -6.20 6.87
N TYR A 122 0.16 -6.57 7.85
CA TYR A 122 0.72 -7.91 7.97
C TYR A 122 -0.04 -8.73 9.01
N ASN A 123 -0.49 -9.92 8.63
CA ASN A 123 -1.06 -10.89 9.55
C ASN A 123 -0.51 -12.31 9.34
N GLY A 124 0.77 -12.42 9.08
CA GLY A 124 1.44 -13.70 8.89
C GLY A 124 1.63 -14.49 10.19
N THR A 125 2.15 -15.70 10.04
CA THR A 125 2.41 -16.62 11.16
C THR A 125 3.75 -16.40 11.83
N GLU A 126 4.68 -15.72 11.18
CA GLU A 126 5.97 -15.38 11.76
C GLU A 126 5.81 -14.28 12.79
N LYS A 127 6.53 -14.40 13.91
CA LYS A 127 6.60 -13.33 14.90
C LYS A 127 7.36 -12.14 14.33
N LYS A 128 6.71 -11.01 14.27
CA LYS A 128 7.28 -9.74 13.83
C LYS A 128 6.98 -8.67 14.89
N LYS A 129 7.67 -7.55 14.79
CA LYS A 129 7.41 -6.36 15.61
C LYS A 129 5.99 -5.83 15.34
N ASP A 130 5.50 -4.94 16.18
CA ASP A 130 4.19 -4.28 16.00
C ASP A 130 4.12 -3.49 14.70
N HIS A 131 5.21 -2.85 14.35
CA HIS A 131 5.38 -2.11 13.09
C HIS A 131 6.86 -1.99 12.74
N TRP A 132 7.14 -1.80 11.46
CA TRP A 132 8.49 -1.54 10.96
C TRP A 132 8.47 -0.77 9.65
N LEU A 133 9.62 -0.21 9.30
CA LEU A 133 9.83 0.52 8.06
C LEU A 133 10.77 -0.24 7.13
N ASN A 134 10.44 -0.23 5.85
CA ASN A 134 11.34 -0.66 4.79
C ASN A 134 11.62 0.52 3.87
N HIS A 135 12.84 0.61 3.39
CA HIS A 135 13.29 1.70 2.52
C HIS A 135 13.77 1.17 1.17
N LEU A 136 13.45 1.89 0.10
CA LEU A 136 13.91 1.55 -1.24
C LEU A 136 15.43 1.49 -1.33
N SER A 137 16.13 2.35 -0.60
CA SER A 137 17.60 2.39 -0.58
C SER A 137 18.25 1.08 -0.11
N GLU A 138 17.53 0.25 0.63
CA GLU A 138 18.00 -1.09 1.00
C GLU A 138 18.14 -2.03 -0.21
N SER A 139 17.47 -1.72 -1.32
CA SER A 139 17.56 -2.47 -2.58
C SER A 139 18.74 -2.04 -3.47
N PHE A 140 19.40 -0.94 -3.17
CA PHE A 140 20.52 -0.47 -3.97
C PHE A 140 21.78 -1.30 -3.65
N GLU A 141 22.48 -1.77 -4.69
CA GLU A 141 23.69 -2.59 -4.52
C GLU A 141 24.76 -1.83 -3.75
N ASN A 142 24.97 -0.56 -4.08
CA ASN A 142 25.91 0.32 -3.40
C ASN A 142 25.26 1.70 -3.22
N LEU A 143 25.41 2.25 -2.04
CA LEU A 143 24.93 3.58 -1.73
C LEU A 143 26.09 4.42 -1.19
N SER A 144 26.48 5.46 -1.93
CA SER A 144 27.46 6.45 -1.50
C SER A 144 26.72 7.75 -1.13
N GLY A 145 26.71 8.07 0.15
CA GLY A 145 26.00 9.25 0.67
C GLY A 145 24.49 9.03 0.76
N GLU A 146 23.74 10.13 0.75
CA GLU A 146 22.27 10.08 0.82
C GLU A 146 21.66 9.55 -0.47
N PRO A 147 20.61 8.72 -0.39
CA PRO A 147 19.94 8.23 -1.58
C PRO A 147 19.31 9.39 -2.37
N LYS A 148 19.46 9.35 -3.70
CA LYS A 148 18.82 10.34 -4.60
C LYS A 148 17.39 9.96 -4.97
N LEU A 149 17.02 8.72 -4.73
CA LEU A 149 15.68 8.19 -4.84
C LEU A 149 15.38 7.41 -3.58
N GLU A 150 14.30 7.75 -2.90
CA GLU A 150 13.89 7.06 -1.69
C GLU A 150 12.39 6.86 -1.66
N LEU A 151 11.96 5.75 -1.06
CA LEU A 151 10.57 5.40 -0.82
C LEU A 151 10.52 4.58 0.47
N GLU A 152 9.62 4.94 1.35
CA GLU A 152 9.45 4.30 2.65
C GLU A 152 8.11 3.61 2.73
N VAL A 153 8.10 2.36 3.17
CA VAL A 153 6.89 1.56 3.40
C VAL A 153 6.77 1.26 4.88
N LEU A 154 5.63 1.65 5.46
CA LEU A 154 5.27 1.28 6.82
C LEU A 154 4.50 -0.04 6.81
N THR A 155 4.96 -1.03 7.56
CA THR A 155 4.21 -2.26 7.80
C THR A 155 3.68 -2.26 9.22
N ILE A 156 2.38 -2.53 9.36
CA ILE A 156 1.67 -2.64 10.63
C ILE A 156 1.28 -4.10 10.82
N ASN A 157 1.71 -4.69 11.93
CA ASN A 157 1.34 -6.04 12.29
C ASN A 157 -0.05 -6.03 12.91
N ILE A 158 -1.01 -6.64 12.23
CA ILE A 158 -2.41 -6.68 12.64
C ILE A 158 -2.81 -8.00 13.32
N ASN A 159 -1.85 -8.81 13.73
CA ASN A 159 -2.14 -10.03 14.47
C ASN A 159 -2.84 -9.69 15.80
N GLU A 160 -3.68 -10.63 16.23
CA GLU A 160 -4.47 -10.47 17.45
C GLU A 160 -3.61 -10.07 18.65
N GLY A 161 -4.08 -9.11 19.42
CA GLY A 161 -3.39 -8.58 20.60
C GLY A 161 -2.40 -7.44 20.31
N LEU A 162 -2.09 -7.14 19.05
CA LEU A 162 -1.17 -6.05 18.67
C LEU A 162 -1.90 -4.78 18.22
N ILE A 163 -3.15 -4.88 17.79
CA ILE A 163 -3.98 -3.71 17.56
C ILE A 163 -4.76 -3.43 18.84
N LYS A 164 -4.33 -2.40 19.56
CA LYS A 164 -5.16 -1.83 20.61
C LYS A 164 -6.18 -0.91 19.95
N SER A 165 -7.40 -1.30 20.08
CA SER A 165 -8.54 -0.48 19.67
C SER A 165 -8.57 0.89 20.37
#